data_0dbd9eaf65ab7223fe254f30786dd33e
#
_entry.id   0dbd9eaf65ab7223fe254f30786dd33e
#
_cell.length_a   1.000
_cell.length_b   1.000
_cell.length_c   1.000
_cell.angle_alpha   90.00
_cell.angle_beta   90.00
_cell.angle_gamma   90.00
#
_symmetry.space_group_name_H-M   'P 1'
#
loop_
_entity.id
_entity.type
_entity.pdbx_description
1 polymer ?
#
loop_
_entity_poly.entity_id
_entity_poly.type
_entity_poly.pdbx_seq_one_letter_code
_entity_poly.pdbx_strand_id
1 'polypeptide(L)'
;MKTHKNKKSARSNDLLPPLSAFEPTGHRMIAGDHPAMLDDETLLKSVIFDFGRSSGPGGQHRNRKATACTATHMPTDVCGEATERRRQSENRKMAISRLRRMLAIQLRRELNLEMYSASTLWEKRRSGDQLAINPKHRDYPCILAETLDVILASDFEMSVAATTLEISATQLVKIIAHDNAALKWLNDARKDRGLSTLKT
;
A
#
# COMPACT_ATOMS: atom_id res chain seq x y z
N MET A 1 1.03 -54.53 4.06
CA MET A 1 0.20 -53.35 3.75
C MET A 1 0.46 -52.28 4.82
N LYS A 2 1.26 -51.26 4.49
CA LYS A 2 1.54 -50.13 5.39
C LYS A 2 0.82 -48.91 4.83
N THR A 3 -0.23 -48.45 5.49
CA THR A 3 -1.00 -47.25 5.15
C THR A 3 -0.24 -46.05 5.62
N HIS A 4 0.28 -45.26 4.69
CA HIS A 4 0.80 -43.90 4.95
C HIS A 4 -0.38 -42.96 5.17
N LYS A 5 -0.60 -42.53 6.43
CA LYS A 5 -1.46 -41.40 6.78
C LYS A 5 -0.74 -40.11 6.39
N ASN A 6 -1.22 -39.47 5.35
CA ASN A 6 -0.83 -38.16 4.92
C ASN A 6 -1.36 -37.14 5.96
N LYS A 7 -0.51 -36.60 6.82
CA LYS A 7 -0.83 -35.46 7.67
C LYS A 7 -0.91 -34.22 6.79
N LYS A 8 -2.11 -33.80 6.40
CA LYS A 8 -2.36 -32.46 5.90
C LYS A 8 -2.02 -31.49 7.03
N SER A 9 -0.94 -30.73 6.85
CA SER A 9 -0.63 -29.55 7.65
C SER A 9 -1.79 -28.57 7.54
N ALA A 10 -2.48 -28.31 8.64
CA ALA A 10 -3.47 -27.28 8.76
C ALA A 10 -2.74 -25.93 8.55
N ARG A 11 -2.99 -25.28 7.42
CA ARG A 11 -2.59 -23.90 7.21
C ARG A 11 -3.45 -23.07 8.17
N SER A 12 -2.80 -22.36 9.06
CA SER A 12 -3.41 -21.38 9.97
C SER A 12 -3.95 -20.19 9.15
N ASN A 13 -5.15 -20.38 8.59
CA ASN A 13 -5.88 -19.37 7.83
C ASN A 13 -6.78 -18.51 8.75
N ASP A 14 -6.59 -18.59 10.07
CA ASP A 14 -7.53 -18.03 11.06
C ASP A 14 -7.21 -16.58 11.48
N LEU A 15 -6.33 -15.84 10.79
CA LEU A 15 -5.90 -14.51 11.20
C LEU A 15 -6.42 -13.35 10.33
N LEU A 16 -7.16 -13.63 9.27
CA LEU A 16 -7.74 -12.57 8.44
C LEU A 16 -9.26 -12.60 8.53
N PRO A 17 -9.91 -11.45 8.78
CA PRO A 17 -11.35 -11.37 8.64
C PRO A 17 -11.74 -11.73 7.20
N PRO A 18 -12.90 -12.37 7.00
CA PRO A 18 -13.36 -12.75 5.67
C PRO A 18 -13.45 -11.52 4.76
N LEU A 19 -13.36 -11.74 3.45
CA LEU A 19 -13.48 -10.69 2.41
C LEU A 19 -14.75 -9.82 2.54
N SER A 20 -15.75 -10.26 3.32
CA SER A 20 -16.94 -9.49 3.70
C SER A 20 -16.69 -8.34 4.68
N ALA A 21 -15.49 -8.21 5.25
CA ALA A 21 -15.09 -7.09 6.10
C ALA A 21 -14.49 -5.91 5.31
N PHE A 22 -14.73 -5.84 3.99
CA PHE A 22 -14.43 -4.64 3.22
C PHE A 22 -15.43 -3.55 3.59
N GLU A 23 -14.92 -2.46 4.15
CA GLU A 23 -15.69 -1.22 4.26
C GLU A 23 -16.15 -0.79 2.84
N PRO A 24 -17.31 -0.11 2.71
CA PRO A 24 -17.85 0.33 1.41
C PRO A 24 -16.84 1.11 0.57
N THR A 25 -15.82 1.69 1.19
CA THR A 25 -14.72 2.45 0.56
C THR A 25 -13.60 1.58 -0.02
N GLY A 26 -13.71 0.24 0.04
CA GLY A 26 -12.74 -0.66 -0.62
C GLY A 26 -11.36 -0.74 0.04
N HIS A 27 -11.23 -0.33 1.32
CA HIS A 27 -10.01 -0.54 2.11
C HIS A 27 -10.23 -1.64 3.17
N ARG A 28 -9.11 -2.18 3.67
CA ARG A 28 -9.10 -3.19 4.72
C ARG A 28 -8.46 -2.61 5.98
N MET A 29 -9.16 -2.70 7.11
CA MET A 29 -8.60 -2.34 8.41
C MET A 29 -7.58 -3.37 8.88
N ILE A 30 -6.48 -2.88 9.44
CA ILE A 30 -5.42 -3.70 10.02
C ILE A 30 -5.11 -3.24 11.44
N ALA A 31 -4.69 -4.19 12.27
CA ALA A 31 -4.15 -3.92 13.59
C ALA A 31 -2.62 -3.83 13.55
N GLY A 32 -2.02 -3.02 14.43
CA GLY A 32 -0.58 -2.89 14.57
C GLY A 32 0.08 -2.00 13.52
N ASP A 33 1.36 -2.27 13.24
CA ASP A 33 2.15 -1.46 12.33
C ASP A 33 1.71 -1.61 10.87
N HIS A 34 1.66 -0.49 10.17
CA HIS A 34 1.27 -0.49 8.76
C HIS A 34 2.38 -1.12 7.90
N PRO A 35 2.11 -2.20 7.13
CA PRO A 35 3.13 -2.93 6.37
C PRO A 35 3.92 -2.07 5.39
N ALA A 36 3.28 -1.04 4.78
CA ALA A 36 3.98 -0.10 3.90
C ALA A 36 5.06 0.73 4.63
N MET A 37 4.97 0.88 5.96
CA MET A 37 5.89 1.66 6.78
C MET A 37 7.06 0.84 7.35
N LEU A 38 6.98 -0.49 7.28
CA LEU A 38 8.05 -1.37 7.75
C LEU A 38 9.32 -1.20 6.90
N ASP A 39 10.48 -1.45 7.50
CA ASP A 39 11.72 -1.58 6.74
C ASP A 39 11.68 -2.76 5.75
N ASP A 40 12.63 -2.79 4.81
CA ASP A 40 12.62 -3.81 3.75
C ASP A 40 12.81 -5.21 4.33
N GLU A 41 13.68 -5.38 5.33
CA GLU A 41 13.96 -6.69 5.91
C GLU A 41 12.72 -7.27 6.59
N THR A 42 12.04 -6.46 7.39
CA THR A 42 10.83 -6.85 8.12
C THR A 42 9.68 -7.14 7.17
N LEU A 43 9.41 -6.27 6.18
CA LEU A 43 8.36 -6.50 5.20
C LEU A 43 8.60 -7.81 4.43
N LEU A 44 9.83 -8.04 3.96
CA LEU A 44 10.16 -9.18 3.10
C LEU A 44 10.04 -10.53 3.81
N LYS A 45 10.06 -10.59 5.14
CA LYS A 45 9.76 -11.82 5.91
C LYS A 45 8.34 -12.34 5.68
N SER A 46 7.42 -11.44 5.33
CA SER A 46 6.01 -11.76 5.07
C SER A 46 5.65 -11.76 3.58
N VAL A 47 6.65 -11.69 2.69
CA VAL A 47 6.42 -11.62 1.24
C VAL A 47 6.90 -12.88 0.55
N ILE A 48 6.03 -13.47 -0.25
CA ILE A 48 6.40 -14.53 -1.20
C ILE A 48 6.55 -13.94 -2.60
N PHE A 49 7.44 -14.56 -3.37
CA PHE A 49 7.71 -14.17 -4.75
C PHE A 49 7.32 -15.30 -5.68
N ASP A 50 6.54 -14.99 -6.70
CA ASP A 50 6.29 -15.84 -7.85
C ASP A 50 6.98 -15.29 -9.10
N PHE A 51 7.61 -16.17 -9.88
CA PHE A 51 8.33 -15.79 -11.09
C PHE A 51 7.73 -16.53 -12.27
N GLY A 52 7.22 -15.75 -13.21
CA GLY A 52 6.53 -16.26 -14.39
C GLY A 52 7.13 -15.78 -15.71
N ARG A 53 6.63 -16.36 -16.79
CA ARG A 53 6.83 -15.83 -18.13
C ARG A 53 5.78 -14.78 -18.40
N SER A 54 6.18 -13.58 -18.86
CA SER A 54 5.21 -12.59 -19.28
C SER A 54 4.76 -12.86 -20.71
N SER A 55 3.45 -12.99 -20.94
CA SER A 55 2.85 -12.96 -22.27
C SER A 55 2.75 -11.52 -22.74
N GLY A 56 3.02 -11.24 -24.01
CA GLY A 56 2.85 -9.93 -24.63
C GLY A 56 3.78 -9.69 -25.80
N PRO A 57 3.59 -8.59 -26.56
CA PRO A 57 4.44 -8.22 -27.67
C PRO A 57 5.86 -7.99 -27.17
N GLY A 58 6.81 -8.84 -27.59
CA GLY A 58 8.22 -8.80 -27.23
C GLY A 58 8.97 -9.93 -27.89
N GLY A 59 10.29 -9.73 -28.11
CA GLY A 59 11.14 -10.68 -28.83
C GLY A 59 11.27 -12.04 -28.13
N GLN A 60 11.86 -12.99 -28.85
CA GLN A 60 12.04 -14.41 -28.44
C GLN A 60 12.68 -14.59 -27.04
N HIS A 61 13.49 -13.64 -26.59
CA HIS A 61 14.15 -13.66 -25.30
C HIS A 61 13.16 -13.48 -24.13
N ARG A 62 12.12 -12.65 -24.30
CA ARG A 62 11.08 -12.39 -23.29
C ARG A 62 10.20 -13.62 -23.07
N ASN A 63 9.94 -14.37 -24.13
CA ASN A 63 9.08 -15.56 -24.07
C ASN A 63 9.78 -16.80 -23.52
N ARG A 64 11.12 -16.80 -23.46
CA ARG A 64 11.91 -17.94 -22.97
C ARG A 64 12.32 -17.87 -21.51
N LYS A 65 12.43 -16.68 -20.92
CA LYS A 65 12.87 -16.49 -19.53
C LYS A 65 11.72 -16.03 -18.63
N ALA A 66 11.58 -16.67 -17.48
CA ALA A 66 10.65 -16.27 -16.41
C ALA A 66 11.20 -15.00 -15.71
N THR A 67 11.01 -13.83 -16.31
CA THR A 67 11.48 -12.55 -15.76
C THR A 67 10.40 -11.74 -15.06
N ALA A 68 9.13 -12.07 -15.27
CA ALA A 68 8.02 -11.50 -14.51
C ALA A 68 8.16 -11.83 -13.02
N CYS A 69 7.81 -10.91 -12.16
CA CYS A 69 7.83 -11.09 -10.73
C CYS A 69 6.55 -10.55 -10.10
N THR A 70 5.88 -11.38 -9.33
CA THR A 70 4.79 -11.00 -8.43
C THR A 70 5.29 -11.11 -7.01
N ALA A 71 5.17 -10.05 -6.23
CA ALA A 71 5.45 -10.02 -4.79
C ALA A 71 4.13 -9.94 -4.05
N THR A 72 3.81 -10.93 -3.22
CA THR A 72 2.56 -11.00 -2.45
C THR A 72 2.85 -10.95 -0.97
N HIS A 73 2.21 -10.02 -0.26
CA HIS A 73 2.25 -9.92 1.19
C HIS A 73 1.25 -10.90 1.79
N MET A 74 1.76 -11.99 2.39
CA MET A 74 0.97 -13.13 2.85
C MET A 74 -0.17 -12.78 3.82
N PRO A 75 0.05 -11.91 4.82
CA PRO A 75 -1.02 -11.60 5.78
C PRO A 75 -2.21 -10.86 5.17
N THR A 76 -2.03 -10.16 4.04
CA THR A 76 -3.07 -9.32 3.45
C THR A 76 -3.44 -9.68 2.02
N ASP A 77 -2.77 -10.64 1.39
CA ASP A 77 -2.91 -11.03 -0.01
C ASP A 77 -2.74 -9.85 -1.02
N VAL A 78 -2.24 -8.71 -0.54
CA VAL A 78 -1.92 -7.58 -1.42
C VAL A 78 -0.68 -7.93 -2.23
N CYS A 79 -0.71 -7.65 -3.53
CA CYS A 79 0.39 -7.96 -4.42
C CYS A 79 0.85 -6.75 -5.23
N GLY A 80 2.10 -6.85 -5.70
CA GLY A 80 2.70 -5.96 -6.67
C GLY A 80 3.40 -6.76 -7.76
N GLU A 81 3.14 -6.43 -9.02
CA GLU A 81 3.66 -7.15 -10.18
C GLU A 81 4.57 -6.27 -11.02
N ALA A 82 5.60 -6.88 -11.62
CA ALA A 82 6.48 -6.21 -12.58
C ALA A 82 6.95 -7.19 -13.66
N THR A 83 6.84 -6.75 -14.91
CA THR A 83 7.16 -7.57 -16.10
C THR A 83 8.01 -6.84 -17.14
N GLU A 84 8.31 -5.55 -16.90
CA GLU A 84 8.81 -4.63 -17.93
C GLU A 84 10.30 -4.79 -18.19
N ARG A 85 11.06 -5.25 -17.20
CA ARG A 85 12.50 -5.33 -17.28
C ARG A 85 12.98 -6.68 -17.82
N ARG A 86 14.13 -6.65 -18.48
CA ARG A 86 14.78 -7.87 -19.01
C ARG A 86 15.40 -8.74 -17.92
N ARG A 87 15.74 -8.15 -16.77
CA ARG A 87 16.34 -8.84 -15.63
C ARG A 87 15.28 -9.12 -14.55
N GLN A 88 15.23 -10.35 -14.10
CA GLN A 88 14.35 -10.78 -13.01
C GLN A 88 14.58 -9.96 -11.72
N SER A 89 15.85 -9.66 -11.41
CA SER A 89 16.22 -8.88 -10.22
C SER A 89 15.67 -7.43 -10.27
N GLU A 90 15.57 -6.84 -11.46
CA GLU A 90 15.00 -5.50 -11.64
C GLU A 90 13.47 -5.55 -11.49
N ASN A 91 12.81 -6.55 -12.07
CA ASN A 91 11.37 -6.76 -11.88
C ASN A 91 11.04 -7.04 -10.40
N ARG A 92 11.87 -7.83 -9.70
CA ARG A 92 11.68 -8.06 -8.27
C ARG A 92 11.71 -6.75 -7.46
N LYS A 93 12.66 -5.86 -7.72
CA LYS A 93 12.71 -4.55 -7.05
C LYS A 93 11.48 -3.70 -7.36
N MET A 94 11.01 -3.71 -8.60
CA MET A 94 9.81 -2.99 -9.01
C MET A 94 8.54 -3.60 -8.39
N ALA A 95 8.44 -4.93 -8.32
CA ALA A 95 7.32 -5.62 -7.69
C ALA A 95 7.22 -5.26 -6.20
N ILE A 96 8.33 -5.22 -5.46
CA ILE A 96 8.37 -4.78 -4.06
C ILE A 96 7.90 -3.33 -3.93
N SER A 97 8.38 -2.43 -4.79
CA SER A 97 7.97 -1.02 -4.76
C SER A 97 6.47 -0.86 -5.02
N ARG A 98 5.92 -1.62 -5.97
CA ARG A 98 4.48 -1.64 -6.26
C ARG A 98 3.68 -2.24 -5.13
N LEU A 99 4.17 -3.33 -4.54
CA LEU A 99 3.55 -3.93 -3.36
C LEU A 99 3.42 -2.92 -2.22
N ARG A 100 4.50 -2.20 -1.85
CA ARG A 100 4.45 -1.17 -0.81
C ARG A 100 3.41 -0.09 -1.11
N ARG A 101 3.34 0.35 -2.36
CA ARG A 101 2.35 1.33 -2.80
C ARG A 101 0.92 0.80 -2.70
N MET A 102 0.68 -0.46 -3.11
CA MET A 102 -0.63 -1.09 -2.99
C MET A 102 -1.03 -1.31 -1.53
N LEU A 103 -0.10 -1.72 -0.67
CA LEU A 103 -0.32 -1.78 0.78
C LEU A 103 -0.75 -0.42 1.34
N ALA A 104 -0.05 0.66 0.95
CA ALA A 104 -0.38 2.01 1.39
C ALA A 104 -1.79 2.47 0.94
N ILE A 105 -2.28 2.00 -0.21
CA ILE A 105 -3.60 2.39 -0.74
C ILE A 105 -4.72 1.53 -0.17
N GLN A 106 -4.50 0.23 0.00
CA GLN A 106 -5.56 -0.73 0.33
C GLN A 106 -5.75 -0.96 1.82
N LEU A 107 -4.75 -0.67 2.65
CA LEU A 107 -4.80 -0.91 4.08
C LEU A 107 -4.93 0.37 4.86
N ARG A 108 -5.67 0.32 5.99
CA ARG A 108 -5.86 1.45 6.92
C ARG A 108 -5.68 0.98 8.34
N ARG A 109 -5.13 1.86 9.17
CA ARG A 109 -5.08 1.68 10.63
C ARG A 109 -6.19 2.53 11.27
N GLU A 110 -6.71 2.04 12.36
CA GLU A 110 -7.50 2.85 13.25
C GLU A 110 -6.57 3.80 14.02
N LEU A 111 -6.83 5.10 13.95
CA LEU A 111 -6.06 6.12 14.66
C LEU A 111 -6.98 6.92 15.57
N ASN A 112 -6.51 7.19 16.79
CA ASN A 112 -7.08 8.21 17.65
C ASN A 112 -6.34 9.54 17.39
N LEU A 113 -7.03 10.53 16.83
CA LEU A 113 -6.44 11.81 16.47
C LEU A 113 -5.94 12.62 17.68
N GLU A 114 -6.56 12.46 18.85
CA GLU A 114 -6.13 13.14 20.08
C GLU A 114 -4.77 12.63 20.60
N MET A 115 -4.45 11.39 20.29
CA MET A 115 -3.18 10.74 20.68
C MET A 115 -2.22 10.61 19.48
N TYR A 116 -2.60 11.11 18.30
CA TYR A 116 -1.77 10.97 17.12
C TYR A 116 -0.49 11.81 17.25
N SER A 117 0.61 11.18 16.89
CA SER A 117 1.90 11.82 16.70
C SER A 117 2.45 11.41 15.34
N ALA A 118 2.89 12.38 14.56
CA ALA A 118 3.45 12.12 13.24
C ALA A 118 4.69 11.23 13.32
N SER A 119 4.89 10.38 12.34
CA SER A 119 6.04 9.50 12.29
C SER A 119 7.35 10.30 12.19
N THR A 120 8.45 9.71 12.67
CA THR A 120 9.79 10.29 12.50
C THR A 120 10.13 10.56 11.04
N LEU A 121 9.60 9.75 10.12
CA LEU A 121 9.77 9.98 8.70
C LEU A 121 9.03 11.21 8.23
N TRP A 122 7.79 11.40 8.70
CA TRP A 122 6.97 12.57 8.41
C TRP A 122 7.69 13.83 8.85
N GLU A 123 8.10 13.90 10.14
CA GLU A 123 8.79 15.05 10.71
C GLU A 123 10.09 15.37 9.95
N LYS A 124 10.85 14.36 9.57
CA LYS A 124 12.07 14.55 8.79
C LYS A 124 11.83 15.15 7.40
N ARG A 125 10.65 14.93 6.83
CA ARG A 125 10.29 15.38 5.48
C ARG A 125 9.49 16.68 5.48
N ARG A 126 8.91 17.05 6.61
CA ARG A 126 8.15 18.29 6.77
C ARG A 126 9.09 19.47 6.94
N SER A 127 8.71 20.59 6.35
CA SER A 127 9.38 21.89 6.52
C SER A 127 8.30 22.99 6.52
N GLY A 128 8.04 23.55 7.70
CA GLY A 128 6.88 24.42 7.89
C GLY A 128 5.57 23.69 7.58
N ASP A 129 4.72 24.30 6.76
CA ASP A 129 3.43 23.77 6.32
C ASP A 129 3.52 22.90 5.03
N GLN A 130 4.75 22.53 4.62
CA GLN A 130 5.01 21.78 3.40
C GLN A 130 5.69 20.44 3.69
N LEU A 131 5.42 19.46 2.83
CA LEU A 131 6.10 18.17 2.86
C LEU A 131 6.65 17.86 1.47
N ALA A 132 7.99 17.81 1.37
CA ALA A 132 8.68 17.54 0.12
C ALA A 132 8.91 16.03 -0.06
N ILE A 133 8.19 15.42 -0.99
CA ILE A 133 8.36 14.00 -1.33
C ILE A 133 8.28 13.80 -2.85
N ASN A 134 9.28 13.09 -3.39
CA ASN A 134 9.20 12.62 -4.77
C ASN A 134 8.37 11.32 -4.79
N PRO A 135 7.34 11.19 -5.64
CA PRO A 135 6.51 9.97 -5.72
C PRO A 135 7.29 8.71 -6.14
N LYS A 136 8.49 8.87 -6.71
CA LYS A 136 9.39 7.76 -7.02
C LYS A 136 10.33 7.39 -5.86
N HIS A 137 10.34 8.19 -4.79
CA HIS A 137 11.17 7.90 -3.63
C HIS A 137 10.61 6.70 -2.85
N ARG A 138 11.51 5.90 -2.27
CA ARG A 138 11.14 4.72 -1.47
C ARG A 138 10.23 5.03 -0.26
N ASP A 139 10.32 6.24 0.28
CA ASP A 139 9.54 6.69 1.43
C ASP A 139 8.12 7.13 1.07
N TYR A 140 7.83 7.35 -0.22
CA TYR A 140 6.53 7.85 -0.65
C TYR A 140 5.36 6.95 -0.21
N PRO A 141 5.42 5.61 -0.32
CA PRO A 141 4.36 4.74 0.19
C PRO A 141 4.13 4.86 1.70
N CYS A 142 5.18 5.11 2.49
CA CYS A 142 5.06 5.32 3.94
C CYS A 142 4.29 6.62 4.23
N ILE A 143 4.69 7.71 3.60
CA ILE A 143 4.02 9.02 3.70
C ILE A 143 2.57 8.91 3.23
N LEU A 144 2.32 8.23 2.12
CA LEU A 144 0.96 8.03 1.59
C LEU A 144 0.09 7.24 2.57
N ALA A 145 0.61 6.16 3.17
CA ALA A 145 -0.13 5.36 4.14
C ALA A 145 -0.54 6.20 5.36
N GLU A 146 0.40 6.93 5.95
CA GLU A 146 0.16 7.82 7.08
C GLU A 146 -0.85 8.92 6.74
N THR A 147 -0.72 9.53 5.56
CA THR A 147 -1.67 10.53 5.03
C THR A 147 -3.08 9.98 4.97
N LEU A 148 -3.26 8.79 4.38
CA LEU A 148 -4.58 8.20 4.17
C LEU A 148 -5.19 7.67 5.48
N ASP A 149 -4.38 7.20 6.43
CA ASP A 149 -4.83 6.81 7.77
C ASP A 149 -5.39 8.02 8.53
N VAL A 150 -4.68 9.17 8.51
CA VAL A 150 -5.14 10.40 9.17
C VAL A 150 -6.39 10.96 8.50
N ILE A 151 -6.48 10.91 7.17
CA ILE A 151 -7.69 11.35 6.44
C ILE A 151 -8.90 10.50 6.82
N LEU A 152 -8.73 9.19 6.92
CA LEU A 152 -9.81 8.30 7.39
C LEU A 152 -10.24 8.65 8.82
N ALA A 153 -9.28 8.82 9.73
CA ALA A 153 -9.56 9.18 11.13
C ALA A 153 -10.18 10.57 11.28
N SER A 154 -9.97 11.46 10.29
CA SER A 154 -10.61 12.78 10.20
C SER A 154 -11.97 12.76 9.51
N ASP A 155 -12.59 11.59 9.34
CA ASP A 155 -13.83 11.39 8.58
C ASP A 155 -13.84 12.08 7.20
N PHE A 156 -12.69 12.03 6.53
CA PHE A 156 -12.43 12.63 5.21
C PHE A 156 -12.53 14.17 5.15
N GLU A 157 -12.52 14.83 6.30
CA GLU A 157 -12.44 16.29 6.39
C GLU A 157 -11.00 16.75 6.19
N MET A 158 -10.71 17.27 4.99
CA MET A 158 -9.35 17.63 4.58
C MET A 158 -8.72 18.74 5.41
N SER A 159 -9.51 19.64 5.97
CA SER A 159 -9.04 20.69 6.87
C SER A 159 -8.55 20.12 8.20
N VAL A 160 -9.28 19.18 8.77
CA VAL A 160 -8.90 18.50 10.01
C VAL A 160 -7.64 17.67 9.77
N ALA A 161 -7.60 16.85 8.71
CA ALA A 161 -6.43 16.06 8.38
C ALA A 161 -5.17 16.90 8.14
N ALA A 162 -5.30 18.02 7.43
CA ALA A 162 -4.19 18.94 7.17
C ALA A 162 -3.66 19.57 8.47
N THR A 163 -4.55 19.99 9.37
CA THR A 163 -4.18 20.53 10.70
C THR A 163 -3.47 19.47 11.53
N THR A 164 -3.98 18.23 11.57
CA THR A 164 -3.39 17.12 12.32
C THR A 164 -1.99 16.77 11.79
N LEU A 165 -1.78 16.85 10.48
CA LEU A 165 -0.49 16.56 9.83
C LEU A 165 0.44 17.78 9.78
N GLU A 166 -0.01 18.94 10.29
CA GLU A 166 0.71 20.21 10.29
C GLU A 166 1.22 20.64 8.90
N ILE A 167 0.41 20.42 7.87
CA ILE A 167 0.67 20.87 6.50
C ILE A 167 -0.54 21.60 5.92
N SER A 168 -0.34 22.35 4.83
CA SER A 168 -1.48 22.98 4.16
C SER A 168 -2.37 21.95 3.45
N ALA A 169 -3.68 22.24 3.35
CA ALA A 169 -4.62 21.37 2.62
C ALA A 169 -4.21 21.17 1.15
N THR A 170 -3.59 22.16 0.54
CA THR A 170 -3.05 22.07 -0.82
C THR A 170 -1.90 21.06 -0.90
N GLN A 171 -1.01 21.04 0.10
CA GLN A 171 0.07 20.05 0.17
C GLN A 171 -0.48 18.63 0.39
N LEU A 172 -1.49 18.50 1.25
CA LEU A 172 -2.16 17.21 1.49
C LEU A 172 -2.72 16.64 0.19
N VAL A 173 -3.43 17.46 -0.59
CA VAL A 173 -3.97 17.05 -1.91
C VAL A 173 -2.84 16.67 -2.88
N LYS A 174 -1.74 17.43 -2.92
CA LYS A 174 -0.61 17.13 -3.80
C LYS A 174 0.02 15.77 -3.49
N ILE A 175 0.22 15.43 -2.21
CA ILE A 175 0.77 14.13 -1.81
C ILE A 175 -0.08 12.99 -2.38
N ILE A 176 -1.40 13.09 -2.26
CA ILE A 176 -2.33 12.06 -2.73
C ILE A 176 -2.41 12.03 -4.25
N ALA A 177 -2.41 13.19 -4.89
CA ALA A 177 -2.54 13.35 -6.34
C ALA A 177 -1.35 12.79 -7.13
N HIS A 178 -0.21 12.58 -6.50
CA HIS A 178 0.89 11.84 -7.11
C HIS A 178 0.55 10.39 -7.44
N ASP A 179 -0.54 9.86 -6.85
CA ASP A 179 -1.03 8.51 -7.09
C ASP A 179 -2.50 8.52 -7.49
N ASN A 180 -2.77 8.26 -8.77
CA ASN A 180 -4.13 8.27 -9.31
C ASN A 180 -5.05 7.26 -8.60
N ALA A 181 -4.53 6.11 -8.15
CA ALA A 181 -5.33 5.11 -7.44
C ALA A 181 -5.68 5.59 -6.03
N ALA A 182 -4.76 6.26 -5.34
CA ALA A 182 -5.01 6.86 -4.04
C ALA A 182 -6.02 8.02 -4.13
N LEU A 183 -5.87 8.90 -5.13
CA LEU A 183 -6.80 10.00 -5.36
C LEU A 183 -8.21 9.48 -5.72
N LYS A 184 -8.28 8.46 -6.58
CA LYS A 184 -9.55 7.82 -6.92
C LYS A 184 -10.21 7.23 -5.68
N TRP A 185 -9.49 6.44 -4.90
CA TRP A 185 -9.97 5.87 -3.64
C TRP A 185 -10.55 6.95 -2.71
N LEU A 186 -9.79 8.04 -2.51
CA LEU A 186 -10.21 9.15 -1.66
C LEU A 186 -11.48 9.82 -2.19
N ASN A 187 -11.56 10.08 -3.48
CA ASN A 187 -12.71 10.72 -4.10
C ASN A 187 -13.96 9.83 -4.07
N ASP A 188 -13.81 8.52 -4.27
CA ASP A 188 -14.90 7.56 -4.13
C ASP A 188 -15.42 7.56 -2.68
N ALA A 189 -14.53 7.48 -1.69
CA ALA A 189 -14.88 7.52 -0.27
C ALA A 189 -15.56 8.83 0.16
N ARG A 190 -15.11 9.98 -0.35
CA ARG A 190 -15.74 11.28 -0.11
C ARG A 190 -17.13 11.37 -0.72
N LYS A 191 -17.29 10.88 -1.96
CA LYS A 191 -18.58 10.84 -2.65
C LYS A 191 -19.61 10.01 -1.89
N ASP A 192 -19.21 8.85 -1.36
CA ASP A 192 -20.09 7.97 -0.56
C ASP A 192 -20.58 8.66 0.71
N ARG A 193 -19.85 9.66 1.20
CA ARG A 193 -20.22 10.52 2.35
C ARG A 193 -20.91 11.82 1.98
N GLY A 194 -21.23 12.03 0.70
CA GLY A 194 -21.84 13.27 0.22
C GLY A 194 -20.87 14.46 0.17
N LEU A 195 -19.56 14.22 0.33
CA LEU A 195 -18.54 15.27 0.25
C LEU A 195 -18.11 15.53 -1.20
N SER A 196 -17.70 16.76 -1.49
CA SER A 196 -17.20 17.12 -2.83
C SER A 196 -15.88 16.39 -3.16
N THR A 197 -15.72 15.99 -4.41
CA THR A 197 -14.47 15.40 -4.89
C THR A 197 -13.36 16.43 -5.00
N LEU A 198 -12.12 16.00 -4.76
CA LEU A 198 -10.93 16.83 -4.88
C LEU A 198 -10.52 16.93 -6.36
N LYS A 199 -10.17 18.13 -6.77
CA LYS A 199 -9.59 18.41 -8.10
C LYS A 199 -8.10 18.70 -7.94
N THR A 200 -7.27 18.29 -8.89
CA THR A 200 -5.82 18.55 -8.96
C THR A 200 -5.52 19.60 -9.99
#